data_81e8c5070b30e9d88120c7379197cc48
#
_entry.id   81e8c5070b30e9d88120c7379197cc48
#
_cell.length_a   1.000
_cell.length_b   1.000
_cell.length_c   1.000
_cell.angle_alpha   90.00
_cell.angle_beta   90.00
_cell.angle_gamma   90.00
#
_symmetry.space_group_name_H-M   'P 1'
#
loop_
_entity.id
_entity.type
_entity.pdbx_description
1 polymer ?
#
loop_
_entity_poly.entity_id
_entity_poly.type
_entity_poly.pdbx_seq_one_letter_code
_entity_poly.pdbx_strand_id
1 'polypeptide(L)'
;IIRINNISNDLSQDMWIYISNEIFKLKINKSEVGSSTMPHKVNPIDFENAEGNFGISNALNNFFADNLTKSRLQRDLSDSTVLRNIGLSFGYSYLAISSLIKGMNKIEPNKDFIDNELNNNWEVLTEAVQTIMRYEGINDAYEQLKKMSRGNKLDKNSYIEFVKNLEISTSSKSKLLNLTPSKYIGLSKKL
;
A
#
# COMPACT_ATOMS: atom_id res chain seq x y z
N ILE A 1 -6.22 8.25 19.76
CA ILE A 1 -4.88 8.52 19.18
C ILE A 1 -4.27 7.23 18.67
N ILE A 2 -4.09 6.18 19.50
CA ILE A 2 -3.44 4.91 19.13
C ILE A 2 -3.98 4.37 17.79
N ARG A 3 -5.29 4.36 17.61
CA ARG A 3 -5.90 3.87 16.37
C ARG A 3 -5.51 4.70 15.15
N ILE A 4 -5.51 6.02 15.29
CA ILE A 4 -5.07 6.94 14.21
C ILE A 4 -3.59 6.72 13.90
N ASN A 5 -2.77 6.66 14.96
CA ASN A 5 -1.34 6.40 14.81
C ASN A 5 -1.05 5.08 14.10
N ASN A 6 -1.80 4.00 14.44
CA ASN A 6 -1.60 2.70 13.80
C ASN A 6 -1.93 2.73 12.30
N ILE A 7 -3.05 3.37 11.92
CA ILE A 7 -3.41 3.53 10.49
C ILE A 7 -2.36 4.36 9.75
N SER A 8 -1.91 5.45 10.37
CA SER A 8 -0.89 6.32 9.75
C SER A 8 0.49 5.64 9.68
N ASN A 9 0.79 4.79 10.66
CA ASN A 9 2.03 4.01 10.67
C ASN A 9 2.03 2.94 9.58
N ASP A 10 0.92 2.25 9.40
CA ASP A 10 0.71 1.30 8.31
C ASP A 10 0.95 1.96 6.95
N LEU A 11 0.35 3.14 6.71
CA LEU A 11 0.62 3.94 5.51
C LEU A 11 2.12 4.31 5.37
N SER A 12 2.81 4.62 6.48
CA SER A 12 4.25 4.94 6.42
C SER A 12 5.08 3.74 5.97
N GLN A 13 4.75 2.55 6.47
CA GLN A 13 5.40 1.30 6.09
C GLN A 13 5.10 0.92 4.64
N ASP A 14 3.86 1.08 4.18
CA ASP A 14 3.48 0.86 2.78
C ASP A 14 4.28 1.77 1.84
N MET A 15 4.38 3.06 2.15
CA MET A 15 5.14 4.00 1.33
C MET A 15 6.63 3.64 1.30
N TRP A 16 7.20 3.21 2.42
CA TRP A 16 8.59 2.72 2.47
C TRP A 16 8.78 1.51 1.53
N ILE A 17 7.86 0.54 1.57
CA ILE A 17 7.88 -0.65 0.71
C ILE A 17 7.74 -0.26 -0.77
N TYR A 18 6.79 0.61 -1.10
CA TYR A 18 6.56 1.05 -2.48
C TYR A 18 7.74 1.83 -3.05
N ILE A 19 8.44 2.62 -2.24
CA ILE A 19 9.67 3.30 -2.65
C ILE A 19 10.81 2.28 -2.85
N SER A 20 10.95 1.32 -1.94
CA SER A 20 11.96 0.26 -2.03
C SER A 20 11.77 -0.63 -3.27
N ASN A 21 10.53 -0.84 -3.68
CA ASN A 21 10.15 -1.61 -4.88
C ASN A 21 10.05 -0.75 -6.15
N GLU A 22 10.52 0.50 -6.13
CA GLU A 22 10.53 1.42 -7.26
C GLU A 22 9.14 1.80 -7.83
N ILE A 23 8.05 1.47 -7.11
CA ILE A 23 6.68 1.85 -7.49
C ILE A 23 6.48 3.37 -7.36
N PHE A 24 7.04 3.95 -6.30
CA PHE A 24 7.16 5.40 -6.13
C PHE A 24 8.62 5.83 -6.16
N LYS A 25 8.86 7.03 -6.68
CA LYS A 25 10.14 7.73 -6.63
C LYS A 25 10.06 8.88 -5.63
N LEU A 26 11.16 9.16 -4.95
CA LEU A 26 11.31 10.38 -4.18
C LEU A 26 11.79 11.51 -5.11
N LYS A 27 11.09 12.64 -5.09
CA LYS A 27 11.55 13.86 -5.75
C LYS A 27 12.87 14.31 -5.14
N ILE A 28 13.89 14.42 -5.96
CA ILE A 28 15.23 14.82 -5.50
C ILE A 28 15.18 16.31 -5.16
N ASN A 29 15.37 16.63 -3.89
CA ASN A 29 15.58 17.99 -3.47
C ASN A 29 17.10 18.24 -3.40
N LYS A 30 17.62 19.17 -4.20
CA LYS A 30 19.07 19.48 -4.28
C LYS A 30 19.68 19.89 -2.94
N SER A 31 18.86 20.27 -1.96
CA SER A 31 19.29 20.63 -0.60
C SER A 31 19.33 19.46 0.39
N GLU A 32 18.82 18.29 0.02
CA GLU A 32 18.84 17.10 0.89
C GLU A 32 20.05 16.24 0.55
N VAL A 33 20.96 16.14 1.50
CA VAL A 33 22.14 15.26 1.40
C VAL A 33 21.65 13.82 1.59
N GLY A 34 21.96 12.95 0.64
CA GLY A 34 21.79 11.51 0.80
C GLY A 34 22.61 10.96 1.98
N SER A 35 22.69 9.64 2.12
CA SER A 35 23.58 9.02 3.11
C SER A 35 24.99 9.59 3.01
N SER A 36 25.62 9.88 4.14
CA SER A 36 27.02 10.33 4.21
C SER A 36 28.01 9.35 3.54
N THR A 37 27.61 8.08 3.42
CA THR A 37 28.43 7.00 2.83
C THR A 37 28.08 6.72 1.37
N MET A 38 26.83 6.98 0.95
CA MET A 38 26.33 6.75 -0.41
C MET A 38 25.49 7.95 -0.88
N PRO A 39 26.12 9.00 -1.45
CA PRO A 39 25.43 10.24 -1.83
C PRO A 39 24.28 10.08 -2.84
N HIS A 40 24.30 8.97 -3.61
CA HIS A 40 23.26 8.65 -4.60
C HIS A 40 22.06 7.91 -4.00
N LYS A 41 22.15 7.44 -2.74
CA LYS A 41 21.06 6.74 -2.07
C LYS A 41 20.09 7.74 -1.45
N VAL A 42 18.88 7.79 -1.98
CA VAL A 42 17.79 8.59 -1.41
C VAL A 42 16.97 7.67 -0.51
N ASN A 43 17.03 7.93 0.81
CA ASN A 43 16.26 7.16 1.79
C ASN A 43 14.89 7.81 2.05
N PRO A 44 13.83 7.04 2.32
CA PRO A 44 12.51 7.55 2.67
C PRO A 44 12.44 8.01 4.15
N ILE A 45 13.38 8.87 4.56
CA ILE A 45 13.61 9.30 5.95
C ILE A 45 12.36 9.86 6.62
N ASP A 46 11.52 10.57 5.87
CA ASP A 46 10.31 11.17 6.45
C ASP A 46 9.32 10.10 6.90
N PHE A 47 9.21 8.97 6.19
CA PHE A 47 8.37 7.83 6.57
C PHE A 47 8.97 7.06 7.75
N GLU A 48 10.29 6.87 7.78
CA GLU A 48 11.00 6.24 8.89
C GLU A 48 10.86 7.06 10.18
N ASN A 49 10.96 8.38 10.10
CA ASN A 49 10.71 9.29 11.20
C ASN A 49 9.25 9.23 11.70
N ALA A 50 8.30 9.14 10.77
CA ALA A 50 6.89 9.01 11.13
C ALA A 50 6.66 7.71 11.91
N GLU A 51 7.15 6.58 11.40
CA GLU A 51 7.04 5.26 12.03
C GLU A 51 7.61 5.27 13.46
N GLY A 52 8.84 5.74 13.65
CA GLY A 52 9.47 5.81 14.96
C GLY A 52 8.69 6.65 15.97
N ASN A 53 8.21 7.84 15.55
CA ASN A 53 7.45 8.73 16.43
C ASN A 53 6.04 8.21 16.74
N PHE A 54 5.37 7.54 15.79
CA PHE A 54 4.10 6.84 16.06
C PHE A 54 4.28 5.75 17.12
N GLY A 55 5.37 4.97 17.01
CA GLY A 55 5.69 3.92 17.98
C GLY A 55 5.87 4.47 19.41
N ILE A 56 6.63 5.54 19.55
CA ILE A 56 6.86 6.19 20.87
C ILE A 56 5.53 6.75 21.42
N SER A 57 4.76 7.46 20.60
CA SER A 57 3.45 7.97 21.00
C SER A 57 2.52 6.86 21.48
N ASN A 58 2.47 5.74 20.76
CA ASN A 58 1.63 4.60 21.11
C ASN A 58 2.06 3.93 22.41
N ALA A 59 3.37 3.80 22.65
CA ALA A 59 3.90 3.27 23.89
C ALA A 59 3.44 4.12 25.10
N LEU A 60 3.53 5.44 24.99
CA LEU A 60 3.06 6.36 26.03
C LEU A 60 1.54 6.27 26.21
N ASN A 61 0.77 6.27 25.14
CA ASN A 61 -0.70 6.20 25.21
C ASN A 61 -1.19 4.87 25.82
N ASN A 62 -0.55 3.75 25.49
CA ASN A 62 -0.86 2.46 26.11
C ASN A 62 -0.55 2.47 27.60
N PHE A 63 0.58 3.03 28.00
CA PHE A 63 0.92 3.19 29.41
C PHE A 63 -0.11 4.06 30.14
N PHE A 64 -0.56 5.17 29.54
CA PHE A 64 -1.58 6.04 30.15
C PHE A 64 -2.91 5.31 30.29
N ALA A 65 -3.35 4.58 29.26
CA ALA A 65 -4.59 3.81 29.30
C ALA A 65 -4.58 2.75 30.41
N ASP A 66 -3.45 2.08 30.61
CA ASP A 66 -3.31 1.09 31.67
C ASP A 66 -3.16 1.73 33.07
N ASN A 67 -2.39 2.79 33.20
CA ASN A 67 -2.03 3.37 34.48
C ASN A 67 -3.11 4.29 35.05
N LEU A 68 -3.71 5.17 34.26
CA LEU A 68 -4.65 6.18 34.74
C LEU A 68 -6.02 5.62 35.16
N THR A 69 -6.30 4.36 34.85
CA THR A 69 -7.51 3.66 35.31
C THR A 69 -7.37 3.08 36.71
N LYS A 70 -6.18 3.13 37.33
CA LYS A 70 -5.86 2.54 38.61
C LYS A 70 -5.73 3.63 39.67
N SER A 71 -6.34 3.39 40.83
CA SER A 71 -6.18 4.24 42.03
C SER A 71 -6.14 3.38 43.29
N ARG A 72 -5.34 3.77 44.27
CA ARG A 72 -5.22 3.10 45.53
C ARG A 72 -5.98 3.88 46.61
N LEU A 73 -6.90 3.20 47.29
CA LEU A 73 -7.73 3.78 48.35
C LEU A 73 -8.47 5.05 47.88
N GLN A 74 -8.42 6.12 48.68
CA GLN A 74 -9.12 7.36 48.38
C GLN A 74 -8.36 8.27 47.43
N ARG A 75 -7.03 8.22 47.44
CA ARG A 75 -6.17 9.07 46.65
C ARG A 75 -4.81 8.39 46.38
N ASP A 76 -4.47 8.30 45.10
CA ASP A 76 -3.15 7.89 44.65
C ASP A 76 -2.55 9.03 43.82
N LEU A 77 -1.36 9.48 44.17
CA LEU A 77 -0.69 10.59 43.48
C LEU A 77 0.18 10.17 42.30
N SER A 78 0.25 8.89 41.98
CA SER A 78 0.98 8.41 40.79
C SER A 78 0.38 8.97 39.53
N ASP A 79 -0.93 9.21 39.47
CA ASP A 79 -1.61 9.87 38.34
C ASP A 79 -1.04 11.26 38.05
N SER A 80 -0.71 12.03 39.06
CA SER A 80 -0.14 13.38 38.90
C SER A 80 1.17 13.40 38.15
N THR A 81 2.05 12.40 38.37
CA THR A 81 3.29 12.24 37.60
C THR A 81 3.02 11.83 36.17
N VAL A 82 2.09 10.90 35.97
CA VAL A 82 1.73 10.38 34.63
C VAL A 82 1.08 11.47 33.79
N LEU A 83 0.13 12.22 34.33
CA LEU A 83 -0.61 13.28 33.63
C LEU A 83 0.30 14.38 33.07
N ARG A 84 1.43 14.69 33.74
CA ARG A 84 2.41 15.67 33.25
C ARG A 84 3.06 15.27 31.93
N ASN A 85 3.00 14.00 31.58
CA ASN A 85 3.63 13.45 30.38
C ASN A 85 2.65 13.24 29.21
N ILE A 86 1.34 13.50 29.38
CA ILE A 86 0.35 13.34 28.33
C ILE A 86 0.72 14.18 27.09
N GLY A 87 1.19 15.41 27.29
CA GLY A 87 1.59 16.29 26.21
C GLY A 87 2.69 15.70 25.31
N LEU A 88 3.57 14.84 25.84
CA LEU A 88 4.63 14.18 25.07
C LEU A 88 4.05 13.24 24.03
N SER A 89 3.01 12.44 24.38
CA SER A 89 2.41 11.52 23.41
C SER A 89 1.76 12.26 22.24
N PHE A 90 1.09 13.38 22.52
CA PHE A 90 0.53 14.26 21.47
C PHE A 90 1.64 14.90 20.63
N GLY A 91 2.72 15.36 21.26
CA GLY A 91 3.88 15.91 20.58
C GLY A 91 4.50 14.91 19.59
N TYR A 92 4.72 13.67 20.01
CA TYR A 92 5.21 12.61 19.12
C TYR A 92 4.24 12.27 18.00
N SER A 93 2.92 12.17 18.26
CA SER A 93 1.93 12.01 17.19
C SER A 93 1.96 13.16 16.19
N TYR A 94 2.06 14.39 16.65
CA TYR A 94 2.14 15.57 15.80
C TYR A 94 3.38 15.56 14.92
N LEU A 95 4.54 15.25 15.49
CA LEU A 95 5.80 15.11 14.73
C LEU A 95 5.70 14.01 13.68
N ALA A 96 5.12 12.85 14.06
CA ALA A 96 4.92 11.73 13.17
C ALA A 96 4.03 12.10 11.98
N ILE A 97 2.87 12.69 12.24
CA ILE A 97 1.93 13.14 11.17
C ILE A 97 2.59 14.19 10.28
N SER A 98 3.33 15.14 10.86
CA SER A 98 4.04 16.16 10.09
C SER A 98 5.10 15.55 9.17
N SER A 99 5.84 14.55 9.67
CA SER A 99 6.83 13.81 8.86
C SER A 99 6.14 13.01 7.75
N LEU A 100 5.04 12.31 8.06
CA LEU A 100 4.26 11.57 7.07
C LEU A 100 3.77 12.49 5.94
N ILE A 101 3.17 13.64 6.27
CA ILE A 101 2.71 14.63 5.28
C ILE A 101 3.89 15.13 4.43
N LYS A 102 5.03 15.41 5.05
CA LYS A 102 6.23 15.83 4.34
C LYS A 102 6.70 14.75 3.36
N GLY A 103 6.73 13.49 3.79
CA GLY A 103 7.06 12.34 2.94
C GLY A 103 6.10 12.22 1.75
N MET A 104 4.79 12.28 1.99
CA MET A 104 3.76 12.21 0.94
C MET A 104 3.91 13.31 -0.12
N ASN A 105 4.33 14.51 0.25
CA ASN A 105 4.57 15.59 -0.71
C ASN A 105 5.82 15.38 -1.58
N LYS A 106 6.70 14.47 -1.20
CA LYS A 106 7.95 14.17 -1.93
C LYS A 106 7.84 12.98 -2.87
N ILE A 107 6.80 12.17 -2.78
CA ILE A 107 6.67 11.00 -3.66
C ILE A 107 6.03 11.38 -4.99
N GLU A 108 6.36 10.60 -6.01
CA GLU A 108 5.69 10.58 -7.30
C GLU A 108 5.66 9.15 -7.87
N PRO A 109 4.61 8.78 -8.62
CA PRO A 109 4.54 7.47 -9.25
C PRO A 109 5.68 7.27 -10.25
N ASN A 110 6.35 6.13 -10.21
CA ASN A 110 7.30 5.70 -11.22
C ASN A 110 6.56 5.05 -12.40
N LYS A 111 6.00 5.88 -13.26
CA LYS A 111 5.11 5.44 -14.35
C LYS A 111 5.79 4.42 -15.26
N ASP A 112 7.04 4.65 -15.65
CA ASP A 112 7.77 3.77 -16.55
C ASP A 112 7.95 2.37 -15.95
N PHE A 113 8.28 2.31 -14.66
CA PHE A 113 8.42 1.05 -13.94
C PHE A 113 7.07 0.33 -13.83
N ILE A 114 6.01 1.06 -13.39
CA ILE A 114 4.67 0.50 -13.25
C ILE A 114 4.13 -0.03 -14.58
N ASP A 115 4.29 0.73 -15.67
CA ASP A 115 3.84 0.32 -16.99
C ASP A 115 4.60 -0.93 -17.48
N ASN A 116 5.90 -0.99 -17.23
CA ASN A 116 6.72 -2.15 -17.59
C ASN A 116 6.31 -3.38 -16.77
N GLU A 117 6.14 -3.24 -15.44
CA GLU A 117 5.65 -4.31 -14.57
C GLU A 117 4.30 -4.84 -15.02
N LEU A 118 3.34 -3.95 -15.28
CA LEU A 118 2.01 -4.34 -15.74
C LEU A 118 2.06 -5.06 -17.09
N ASN A 119 2.85 -4.57 -18.06
CA ASN A 119 2.96 -5.18 -19.38
C ASN A 119 3.64 -6.57 -19.35
N ASN A 120 4.39 -6.86 -18.31
CA ASN A 120 5.02 -8.16 -18.09
C ASN A 120 4.17 -9.14 -17.25
N ASN A 121 3.04 -8.70 -16.71
CA ASN A 121 2.21 -9.46 -15.80
C ASN A 121 0.76 -9.58 -16.30
N TRP A 122 0.58 -10.33 -17.39
CA TRP A 122 -0.73 -10.57 -18.03
C TRP A 122 -1.66 -11.41 -17.15
N GLU A 123 -1.13 -12.07 -16.14
CA GLU A 123 -1.88 -12.84 -15.13
C GLU A 123 -2.96 -12.02 -14.42
N VAL A 124 -2.77 -10.70 -14.27
CA VAL A 124 -3.76 -9.80 -13.64
C VAL A 124 -5.10 -9.81 -14.38
N LEU A 125 -5.12 -10.13 -15.68
CA LEU A 125 -6.34 -10.20 -16.47
C LEU A 125 -7.14 -11.48 -16.25
N THR A 126 -6.61 -12.48 -15.57
CA THR A 126 -7.33 -13.72 -15.26
C THR A 126 -8.59 -13.47 -14.42
N GLU A 127 -8.56 -12.45 -13.56
CA GLU A 127 -9.73 -12.01 -12.79
C GLU A 127 -10.87 -11.53 -13.72
N ALA A 128 -10.53 -10.66 -14.69
CA ALA A 128 -11.50 -10.17 -15.66
C ALA A 128 -12.09 -11.30 -16.49
N VAL A 129 -11.24 -12.22 -16.94
CA VAL A 129 -11.68 -13.40 -17.69
C VAL A 129 -12.61 -14.27 -16.86
N GLN A 130 -12.25 -14.57 -15.61
CA GLN A 130 -13.07 -15.37 -14.71
C GLN A 130 -14.44 -14.72 -14.47
N THR A 131 -14.46 -13.41 -14.26
CA THR A 131 -15.71 -12.66 -14.04
C THR A 131 -16.63 -12.74 -15.24
N ILE A 132 -16.10 -12.58 -16.45
CA ILE A 132 -16.86 -12.68 -17.68
C ILE A 132 -17.32 -14.11 -17.94
N MET A 133 -16.49 -15.11 -17.74
CA MET A 133 -16.87 -16.52 -17.87
C MET A 133 -18.04 -16.88 -16.96
N ARG A 134 -18.01 -16.45 -15.71
CA ARG A 134 -19.12 -16.64 -14.76
C ARG A 134 -20.38 -15.91 -15.19
N TYR A 135 -20.26 -14.69 -15.69
CA TYR A 135 -21.38 -13.92 -16.23
C TYR A 135 -22.05 -14.64 -17.43
N GLU A 136 -21.27 -15.30 -18.28
CA GLU A 136 -21.74 -16.10 -19.41
C GLU A 136 -22.23 -17.51 -19.00
N GLY A 137 -22.23 -17.84 -17.70
CA GLY A 137 -22.76 -19.11 -17.17
C GLY A 137 -21.77 -20.28 -17.16
N ILE A 138 -20.47 -20.02 -17.33
CA ILE A 138 -19.44 -21.06 -17.27
C ILE A 138 -19.11 -21.38 -15.80
N ASN A 139 -19.53 -22.56 -15.33
CA ASN A 139 -19.39 -22.95 -13.92
C ASN A 139 -17.96 -23.32 -13.50
N ASP A 140 -17.14 -23.84 -14.40
CA ASP A 140 -15.77 -24.29 -14.16
C ASP A 140 -14.70 -23.28 -14.56
N ALA A 141 -15.07 -21.99 -14.62
CA ALA A 141 -14.19 -20.89 -15.02
C ALA A 141 -12.85 -20.90 -14.28
N TYR A 142 -12.87 -21.14 -12.97
CA TYR A 142 -11.66 -21.22 -12.16
C TYR A 142 -10.73 -22.37 -12.57
N GLU A 143 -11.29 -23.55 -12.80
CA GLU A 143 -10.49 -24.73 -13.14
C GLU A 143 -9.87 -24.60 -14.55
N GLN A 144 -10.58 -23.97 -15.49
CA GLN A 144 -10.03 -23.67 -16.82
C GLN A 144 -8.86 -22.70 -16.72
N LEU A 145 -9.00 -21.60 -15.98
CA LEU A 145 -7.94 -20.63 -15.76
C LEU A 145 -6.74 -21.22 -15.02
N LYS A 146 -7.00 -22.05 -14.01
CA LYS A 146 -5.97 -22.75 -13.25
C LYS A 146 -5.12 -23.69 -14.12
N LYS A 147 -5.75 -24.39 -15.08
CA LYS A 147 -5.03 -25.21 -16.06
C LYS A 147 -4.13 -24.37 -16.96
N MET A 148 -4.58 -23.19 -17.37
CA MET A 148 -3.82 -22.27 -18.19
C MET A 148 -2.63 -21.65 -17.45
N SER A 149 -2.81 -21.24 -16.20
CA SER A 149 -1.81 -20.48 -15.44
C SER A 149 -0.82 -21.35 -14.68
N ARG A 150 -1.10 -22.65 -14.46
CA ARG A 150 -0.20 -23.54 -13.74
C ARG A 150 1.08 -23.84 -14.52
N GLY A 151 2.20 -23.34 -13.99
CA GLY A 151 3.54 -23.67 -14.47
C GLY A 151 4.03 -22.86 -15.66
N ASN A 152 3.20 -22.00 -16.26
CA ASN A 152 3.59 -21.13 -17.36
C ASN A 152 3.28 -19.67 -17.02
N LYS A 153 4.25 -18.78 -17.29
CA LYS A 153 4.02 -17.35 -17.22
C LYS A 153 3.04 -16.97 -18.35
N LEU A 154 1.93 -16.34 -17.98
CA LEU A 154 0.95 -15.86 -18.97
C LEU A 154 1.50 -14.63 -19.67
N ASP A 155 1.74 -14.75 -20.96
CA ASP A 155 2.09 -13.62 -21.81
C ASP A 155 0.89 -13.15 -22.66
N LYS A 156 1.10 -12.08 -23.41
CA LYS A 156 0.07 -11.50 -24.28
C LYS A 156 -0.48 -12.51 -25.29
N ASN A 157 0.38 -13.34 -25.88
CA ASN A 157 -0.02 -14.25 -26.95
C ASN A 157 -0.88 -15.40 -26.38
N SER A 158 -0.42 -15.99 -25.28
CA SER A 158 -1.16 -17.04 -24.55
C SER A 158 -2.52 -16.54 -24.05
N TYR A 159 -2.57 -15.29 -23.57
CA TYR A 159 -3.83 -14.65 -23.16
C TYR A 159 -4.80 -14.51 -24.34
N ILE A 160 -4.33 -13.96 -25.46
CA ILE A 160 -5.17 -13.77 -26.66
C ILE A 160 -5.67 -15.10 -27.21
N GLU A 161 -4.82 -16.12 -27.27
CA GLU A 161 -5.18 -17.45 -27.73
C GLU A 161 -6.24 -18.09 -26.83
N PHE A 162 -6.04 -18.00 -25.51
CA PHE A 162 -7.02 -18.48 -24.55
C PHE A 162 -8.38 -17.81 -24.72
N VAL A 163 -8.43 -16.47 -24.78
CA VAL A 163 -9.69 -15.73 -24.95
C VAL A 163 -10.41 -16.08 -26.25
N LYS A 164 -9.67 -16.29 -27.34
CA LYS A 164 -10.26 -16.72 -28.63
C LYS A 164 -10.94 -18.07 -28.56
N ASN A 165 -10.39 -18.99 -27.77
CA ASN A 165 -10.89 -20.36 -27.60
C ASN A 165 -12.02 -20.49 -26.59
N LEU A 166 -12.33 -19.44 -25.80
CA LEU A 166 -13.44 -19.47 -24.86
C LEU A 166 -14.80 -19.60 -25.55
N GLU A 167 -15.70 -20.39 -25.00
CA GLU A 167 -17.09 -20.52 -25.45
C GLU A 167 -17.99 -19.45 -24.81
N ILE A 168 -17.75 -18.18 -25.17
CA ILE A 168 -18.49 -17.01 -24.69
C ILE A 168 -18.98 -16.16 -25.87
N SER A 169 -19.89 -15.22 -25.60
CA SER A 169 -20.43 -14.34 -26.62
C SER A 169 -19.35 -13.51 -27.32
N THR A 170 -19.58 -13.17 -28.60
CA THR A 170 -18.65 -12.33 -29.38
C THR A 170 -18.41 -10.97 -28.73
N SER A 171 -19.44 -10.41 -28.09
CA SER A 171 -19.35 -9.17 -27.33
C SER A 171 -18.36 -9.29 -26.17
N SER A 172 -18.46 -10.36 -25.39
CA SER A 172 -17.58 -10.65 -24.26
C SER A 172 -16.15 -10.94 -24.68
N LYS A 173 -15.94 -11.70 -25.79
CA LYS A 173 -14.62 -11.88 -26.39
C LYS A 173 -13.99 -10.55 -26.79
N SER A 174 -14.76 -9.69 -27.47
CA SER A 174 -14.25 -8.38 -27.89
C SER A 174 -13.83 -7.52 -26.71
N LYS A 175 -14.60 -7.52 -25.61
CA LYS A 175 -14.23 -6.80 -24.38
C LYS A 175 -12.91 -7.30 -23.82
N LEU A 176 -12.73 -8.62 -23.69
CA LEU A 176 -11.51 -9.22 -23.18
C LEU A 176 -10.29 -8.95 -24.07
N LEU A 177 -10.44 -9.10 -25.38
CA LEU A 177 -9.34 -8.88 -26.33
C LEU A 177 -8.86 -7.42 -26.39
N ASN A 178 -9.70 -6.46 -26.00
CA ASN A 178 -9.35 -5.04 -25.90
C ASN A 178 -8.74 -4.67 -24.54
N LEU A 179 -8.73 -5.57 -23.54
CA LEU A 179 -8.07 -5.34 -22.27
C LEU A 179 -6.56 -5.52 -22.38
N THR A 180 -5.86 -4.67 -21.63
CA THR A 180 -4.45 -4.84 -21.32
C THR A 180 -4.28 -4.68 -19.80
N PRO A 181 -3.22 -5.21 -19.18
CA PRO A 181 -3.01 -5.02 -17.74
C PRO A 181 -3.09 -3.55 -17.32
N SER A 182 -2.48 -2.63 -18.07
CA SER A 182 -2.52 -1.19 -17.79
C SER A 182 -3.90 -0.53 -17.99
N LYS A 183 -4.83 -1.18 -18.71
CA LYS A 183 -6.21 -0.69 -18.90
C LYS A 183 -7.21 -1.32 -17.92
N TYR A 184 -6.81 -2.36 -17.21
CA TYR A 184 -7.66 -3.03 -16.24
C TYR A 184 -7.66 -2.30 -14.91
N ILE A 185 -8.25 -1.13 -14.86
CA ILE A 185 -8.22 -0.20 -13.72
C ILE A 185 -9.59 -0.03 -13.05
N GLY A 186 -10.59 -0.80 -13.45
CA GLY A 186 -11.94 -0.72 -12.89
C GLY A 186 -12.53 0.69 -12.97
N LEU A 187 -12.98 1.20 -11.84
CA LEU A 187 -13.61 2.52 -11.72
C LEU A 187 -12.64 3.63 -11.29
N SER A 188 -11.35 3.34 -11.16
CA SER A 188 -10.37 4.30 -10.60
C SER A 188 -10.27 5.64 -11.37
N LYS A 189 -10.68 5.68 -12.65
CA LYS A 189 -10.78 6.96 -13.41
C LYS A 189 -11.96 7.83 -12.99
N LYS A 190 -12.91 7.29 -12.22
CA LYS A 190 -14.11 8.01 -11.79
C LYS A 190 -13.99 8.52 -10.36
N LEU A 191 -12.94 8.14 -9.66
CA LEU A 191 -12.56 8.58 -8.33
C LEU A 191 -11.61 9.78 -8.40
#